data_bc09fb47ddec5c305a2c77e3d54ac412
#
_entry.id   bc09fb47ddec5c305a2c77e3d54ac412
#
_cell.length_a   1.000
_cell.length_b   1.000
_cell.length_c   1.000
_cell.angle_alpha   90.00
_cell.angle_beta   90.00
_cell.angle_gamma   90.00
#
_symmetry.space_group_name_H-M   'P 1'
#
loop_
_entity.id
_entity.type
_entity.pdbx_description
1 polymer ?
#
loop_
_entity_poly.entity_id
_entity_poly.type
_entity_poly.pdbx_seq_one_letter_code
_entity_poly.pdbx_strand_id
1 'polypeptide(L)'
;MSVPNTSRPMGWSHIVRLGLVQACLGAMVVLATSTLNRIMVVELALPALVPGLLVGFHYAIQMVRPRMGYGADRGRRCTPWMIGGVLTLAIGGTMAAIGTTQMAHSQAQGLALCLLAFGLIGLGVSAAGTSLLTLMSKRVPETMRAPAATTVWVMMIMGFAITAVTI
;
A
#
# COMPACT_ATOMS: atom_id res chain seq x y z
N MET A 1 19.78 13.51 -29.46
CA MET A 1 18.47 14.04 -29.91
C MET A 1 17.39 13.57 -28.93
N SER A 2 17.02 14.43 -27.98
CA SER A 2 15.94 14.14 -27.01
C SER A 2 14.61 14.43 -27.70
N VAL A 3 13.82 13.38 -27.92
CA VAL A 3 12.43 13.51 -28.38
C VAL A 3 11.66 14.31 -27.34
N PRO A 4 11.04 15.45 -27.71
CA PRO A 4 10.24 16.21 -26.75
C PRO A 4 9.09 15.33 -26.26
N ASN A 5 9.04 15.09 -24.95
CA ASN A 5 7.94 14.39 -24.32
C ASN A 5 6.69 15.31 -24.35
N THR A 6 5.85 15.16 -25.38
CA THR A 6 4.65 15.96 -25.64
C THR A 6 3.48 15.67 -24.68
N SER A 7 3.72 14.95 -23.59
CA SER A 7 2.70 14.75 -22.56
C SER A 7 2.49 16.05 -21.77
N ARG A 8 1.25 16.56 -21.79
CA ARG A 8 0.85 17.75 -21.00
C ARG A 8 1.31 17.59 -19.54
N PRO A 9 1.90 18.64 -18.95
CA PRO A 9 2.30 18.61 -17.56
C PRO A 9 1.10 18.30 -16.66
N MET A 10 1.33 17.54 -15.60
CA MET A 10 0.28 17.12 -14.67
C MET A 10 -0.17 18.30 -13.82
N GLY A 11 -1.44 18.68 -13.93
CA GLY A 11 -2.04 19.75 -13.13
C GLY A 11 -2.49 19.26 -11.73
N TRP A 12 -2.90 20.19 -10.87
CA TRP A 12 -3.31 19.94 -9.49
C TRP A 12 -4.42 18.92 -9.34
N SER A 13 -5.39 18.86 -10.24
CA SER A 13 -6.47 17.86 -10.21
C SER A 13 -5.94 16.41 -10.29
N HIS A 14 -4.88 16.19 -11.07
CA HIS A 14 -4.25 14.88 -11.17
C HIS A 14 -3.42 14.56 -9.91
N ILE A 15 -2.75 15.56 -9.32
CA ILE A 15 -1.99 15.40 -8.06
C ILE A 15 -2.94 15.01 -6.93
N VAL A 16 -4.10 15.65 -6.80
CA VAL A 16 -5.13 15.31 -5.82
C VAL A 16 -5.67 13.90 -6.03
N ARG A 17 -5.91 13.48 -7.28
CA ARG A 17 -6.32 12.08 -7.57
C ARG A 17 -5.27 11.07 -7.15
N LEU A 18 -3.98 11.35 -7.37
CA LEU A 18 -2.90 10.49 -6.89
C LEU A 18 -2.83 10.50 -5.35
N GLY A 19 -3.06 11.64 -4.73
CA GLY A 19 -3.17 11.77 -3.28
C GLY A 19 -4.30 10.93 -2.69
N LEU A 20 -5.48 10.87 -3.35
CA LEU A 20 -6.59 10.01 -2.96
C LEU A 20 -6.20 8.52 -3.03
N VAL A 21 -5.52 8.11 -4.11
CA VAL A 21 -5.01 6.73 -4.21
C VAL A 21 -4.06 6.43 -3.05
N GLN A 22 -3.15 7.36 -2.73
CA GLN A 22 -2.21 7.19 -1.63
C GLN A 22 -2.92 7.16 -0.26
N ALA A 23 -3.97 7.96 -0.07
CA ALA A 23 -4.81 7.92 1.13
C ALA A 23 -5.52 6.57 1.30
N CYS A 24 -6.07 6.02 0.21
CA CYS A 24 -6.68 4.68 0.23
C CYS A 24 -5.65 3.58 0.55
N LEU A 25 -4.45 3.64 -0.05
CA LEU A 25 -3.37 2.71 0.28
C LEU A 25 -3.03 2.77 1.78
N GLY A 26 -2.93 3.98 2.32
CA GLY A 26 -2.68 4.20 3.73
C GLY A 26 -3.80 3.65 4.62
N ALA A 27 -5.03 3.97 4.31
CA ALA A 27 -6.21 3.49 5.04
C ALA A 27 -6.24 1.96 5.12
N MET A 28 -6.01 1.26 4.00
CA MET A 28 -5.98 -0.20 3.95
C MET A 28 -4.84 -0.81 4.78
N VAL A 29 -3.66 -0.18 4.77
CA VAL A 29 -2.53 -0.62 5.60
C VAL A 29 -2.84 -0.47 7.08
N VAL A 30 -3.39 0.66 7.51
CA VAL A 30 -3.78 0.87 8.91
C VAL A 30 -4.88 -0.10 9.33
N LEU A 31 -5.89 -0.31 8.50
CA LEU A 31 -6.95 -1.28 8.76
C LEU A 31 -6.35 -2.68 8.99
N ALA A 32 -5.47 -3.14 8.09
CA ALA A 32 -4.85 -4.46 8.20
C ALA A 32 -3.92 -4.58 9.41
N THR A 33 -3.10 -3.56 9.70
CA THR A 33 -2.10 -3.63 10.77
C THR A 33 -2.65 -3.31 12.15
N SER A 34 -3.70 -2.49 12.28
CA SER A 34 -4.29 -2.13 13.57
C SER A 34 -5.46 -3.01 13.94
N THR A 35 -6.47 -3.14 13.07
CA THR A 35 -7.70 -3.89 13.38
C THR A 35 -7.41 -5.38 13.53
N LEU A 36 -6.69 -5.97 12.58
CA LEU A 36 -6.38 -7.40 12.66
C LEU A 36 -5.44 -7.71 13.83
N ASN A 37 -4.50 -6.81 14.13
CA ASN A 37 -3.66 -6.93 15.32
C ASN A 37 -4.51 -6.96 16.60
N ARG A 38 -5.45 -6.02 16.73
CA ARG A 38 -6.36 -5.98 17.89
C ARG A 38 -7.18 -7.26 18.01
N ILE A 39 -7.78 -7.74 16.92
CA ILE A 39 -8.58 -8.97 16.92
C ILE A 39 -7.72 -10.17 17.35
N MET A 40 -6.51 -10.31 16.81
CA MET A 40 -5.60 -11.40 17.15
C MET A 40 -5.22 -11.40 18.64
N VAL A 41 -4.93 -10.23 19.20
CA VAL A 41 -4.48 -10.11 20.60
C VAL A 41 -5.63 -10.14 21.60
N VAL A 42 -6.72 -9.40 21.30
CA VAL A 42 -7.82 -9.22 22.27
C VAL A 42 -8.87 -10.32 22.15
N GLU A 43 -9.29 -10.66 20.95
CA GLU A 43 -10.39 -11.60 20.74
C GLU A 43 -9.91 -13.05 20.66
N LEU A 44 -8.78 -13.28 20.00
CA LEU A 44 -8.19 -14.62 19.86
C LEU A 44 -7.16 -14.94 20.95
N ALA A 45 -6.88 -14.00 21.86
CA ALA A 45 -5.90 -14.14 22.95
C ALA A 45 -4.52 -14.63 22.51
N LEU A 46 -4.11 -14.30 21.29
CA LEU A 46 -2.81 -14.68 20.76
C LEU A 46 -1.69 -13.81 21.37
N PRO A 47 -0.49 -14.35 21.58
CA PRO A 47 0.65 -13.55 21.97
C PRO A 47 0.88 -12.40 20.98
N ALA A 48 1.12 -11.18 21.46
CA ALA A 48 1.36 -9.98 20.63
C ALA A 48 2.54 -10.14 19.65
N LEU A 49 3.41 -11.12 19.90
CA LEU A 49 4.49 -11.50 18.98
C LEU A 49 3.95 -11.97 17.62
N VAL A 50 2.81 -12.66 17.56
CA VAL A 50 2.26 -13.22 16.32
C VAL A 50 1.88 -12.12 15.33
N PRO A 51 0.98 -11.19 15.66
CA PRO A 51 0.69 -10.08 14.74
C PRO A 51 1.90 -9.17 14.53
N GLY A 52 2.78 -9.00 15.52
CA GLY A 52 4.02 -8.26 15.36
C GLY A 52 4.93 -8.83 14.28
N LEU A 53 5.07 -10.17 14.22
CA LEU A 53 5.83 -10.85 13.18
C LEU A 53 5.16 -10.73 11.80
N LEU A 54 3.84 -10.79 11.71
CA LEU A 54 3.11 -10.58 10.45
C LEU A 54 3.32 -9.17 9.90
N VAL A 55 3.24 -8.16 10.75
CA VAL A 55 3.52 -6.77 10.40
C VAL A 55 4.99 -6.59 10.01
N GLY A 56 5.92 -7.17 10.78
CA GLY A 56 7.35 -7.18 10.44
C GLY A 56 7.60 -7.82 9.08
N PHE A 57 6.98 -8.96 8.79
CA PHE A 57 7.05 -9.63 7.51
C PHE A 57 6.50 -8.76 6.36
N HIS A 58 5.35 -8.10 6.56
CA HIS A 58 4.82 -7.14 5.62
C HIS A 58 5.85 -6.05 5.25
N TYR A 59 6.53 -5.47 6.24
CA TYR A 59 7.57 -4.47 6.00
C TYR A 59 8.82 -5.07 5.34
N ALA A 60 9.21 -6.28 5.70
CA ALA A 60 10.33 -6.98 5.05
C ALA A 60 10.06 -7.18 3.55
N ILE A 61 8.85 -7.57 3.17
CA ILE A 61 8.45 -7.68 1.76
C ILE A 61 8.57 -6.33 1.04
N GLN A 62 8.34 -5.21 1.71
CA GLN A 62 8.48 -3.89 1.10
C GLN A 62 9.93 -3.53 0.71
N MET A 63 10.93 -4.27 1.16
CA MET A 63 12.31 -4.12 0.66
C MET A 63 12.43 -4.43 -0.85
N VAL A 64 11.40 -5.04 -1.47
CA VAL A 64 11.32 -5.26 -2.93
C VAL A 64 10.99 -3.97 -3.70
N ARG A 65 10.65 -2.85 -3.03
CA ARG A 65 10.30 -1.56 -3.67
C ARG A 65 11.26 -1.09 -4.77
N PRO A 66 12.60 -1.19 -4.62
CA PRO A 66 13.51 -0.77 -5.68
C PRO A 66 13.32 -1.55 -6.99
N ARG A 67 13.05 -2.87 -6.89
CA ARG A 67 12.79 -3.72 -8.06
C ARG A 67 11.47 -3.36 -8.74
N MET A 68 10.43 -3.07 -7.96
CA MET A 68 9.12 -2.64 -8.47
C MET A 68 9.22 -1.28 -9.16
N GLY A 69 9.97 -0.33 -8.57
CA GLY A 69 10.25 0.98 -9.16
C GLY A 69 10.99 0.85 -10.49
N TYR A 70 12.03 0.02 -10.55
CA TYR A 70 12.76 -0.25 -11.78
C TYR A 70 11.87 -0.87 -12.87
N GLY A 71 10.99 -1.82 -12.51
CA GLY A 71 10.02 -2.42 -13.42
C GLY A 71 9.03 -1.41 -13.98
N ALA A 72 8.48 -0.54 -13.12
CA ALA A 72 7.56 0.52 -13.52
C ALA A 72 8.25 1.59 -14.39
N ASP A 73 9.53 1.85 -14.14
CA ASP A 73 10.32 2.81 -14.90
C ASP A 73 10.66 2.30 -16.30
N ARG A 74 11.15 1.07 -16.40
CA ARG A 74 11.52 0.43 -17.67
C ARG A 74 10.31 0.11 -18.56
N GLY A 75 9.17 -0.23 -17.95
CA GLY A 75 7.93 -0.60 -18.64
C GLY A 75 7.18 0.57 -19.28
N ARG A 76 7.69 1.81 -19.24
CA ARG A 76 7.08 3.04 -19.80
C ARG A 76 5.67 3.38 -19.30
N ARG A 77 5.00 2.50 -18.55
CA ARG A 77 3.63 2.68 -18.04
C ARG A 77 3.56 2.37 -16.54
N CYS A 78 3.40 3.39 -15.71
CA CYS A 78 3.26 3.22 -14.24
C CYS A 78 1.84 2.79 -13.85
N THR A 79 0.83 3.15 -14.64
CA THR A 79 -0.58 2.90 -14.32
C THR A 79 -0.93 1.42 -14.12
N PRO A 80 -0.51 0.47 -14.98
CA PRO A 80 -0.78 -0.95 -14.76
C PRO A 80 -0.19 -1.48 -13.45
N TRP A 81 1.02 -1.02 -13.07
CA TRP A 81 1.65 -1.38 -11.82
C TRP A 81 0.91 -0.82 -10.60
N MET A 82 0.34 0.40 -10.72
CA MET A 82 -0.52 0.98 -9.68
C MET A 82 -1.80 0.16 -9.51
N ILE A 83 -2.50 -0.11 -10.61
CA ILE A 83 -3.76 -0.87 -10.58
C ILE A 83 -3.51 -2.29 -10.05
N GLY A 84 -2.51 -2.98 -10.58
CA GLY A 84 -2.13 -4.32 -10.12
C GLY A 84 -1.76 -4.32 -8.64
N GLY A 85 -1.01 -3.32 -8.18
CA GLY A 85 -0.64 -3.17 -6.76
C GLY A 85 -1.86 -2.95 -5.85
N VAL A 86 -2.80 -2.08 -6.26
CA VAL A 86 -4.05 -1.85 -5.51
C VAL A 86 -4.91 -3.11 -5.45
N LEU A 87 -5.05 -3.84 -6.56
CA LEU A 87 -5.79 -5.11 -6.59
C LEU A 87 -5.13 -6.17 -5.71
N THR A 88 -3.80 -6.31 -5.77
CA THR A 88 -3.05 -7.23 -4.92
C THR A 88 -3.23 -6.88 -3.43
N LEU A 89 -3.20 -5.58 -3.10
CA LEU A 89 -3.47 -5.10 -1.75
C LEU A 89 -4.89 -5.43 -1.29
N ALA A 90 -5.90 -5.22 -2.14
CA ALA A 90 -7.29 -5.54 -1.82
C ALA A 90 -7.49 -7.05 -1.58
N ILE A 91 -6.92 -7.90 -2.44
CA ILE A 91 -6.94 -9.35 -2.26
C ILE A 91 -6.24 -9.74 -0.96
N GLY A 92 -5.06 -9.19 -0.69
CA GLY A 92 -4.33 -9.43 0.55
C GLY A 92 -5.13 -9.00 1.79
N GLY A 93 -5.78 -7.84 1.76
CA GLY A 93 -6.63 -7.37 2.85
C GLY A 93 -7.83 -8.28 3.13
N THR A 94 -8.53 -8.72 2.11
CA THR A 94 -9.65 -9.69 2.26
C THR A 94 -9.17 -11.05 2.75
N MET A 95 -8.05 -11.55 2.23
CA MET A 95 -7.44 -12.80 2.71
C MET A 95 -7.00 -12.70 4.18
N ALA A 96 -6.47 -11.55 4.61
CA ALA A 96 -6.08 -11.33 5.99
C ALA A 96 -7.29 -11.37 6.93
N ALA A 97 -8.41 -10.76 6.55
CA ALA A 97 -9.66 -10.83 7.29
C ALA A 97 -10.17 -12.28 7.40
N ILE A 98 -10.21 -13.02 6.29
CA ILE A 98 -10.61 -14.44 6.28
C ILE A 98 -9.64 -15.27 7.13
N GLY A 99 -8.33 -15.06 7.02
CA GLY A 99 -7.33 -15.77 7.79
C GLY A 99 -7.49 -15.54 9.30
N THR A 100 -7.81 -14.33 9.70
CA THR A 100 -8.05 -13.99 11.11
C THR A 100 -9.30 -14.70 11.65
N THR A 101 -10.40 -14.76 10.90
CA THR A 101 -11.59 -15.53 11.30
C THR A 101 -11.32 -17.04 11.31
N GLN A 102 -10.52 -17.54 10.38
CA GLN A 102 -10.15 -18.96 10.33
C GLN A 102 -9.29 -19.39 11.53
N MET A 103 -8.52 -18.46 12.15
CA MET A 103 -7.76 -18.76 13.36
C MET A 103 -8.63 -19.25 14.52
N ALA A 104 -9.90 -18.84 14.59
CA ALA A 104 -10.86 -19.33 15.60
C ALA A 104 -11.18 -20.81 15.45
N HIS A 105 -11.09 -21.37 14.23
CA HIS A 105 -11.34 -22.80 13.95
C HIS A 105 -10.05 -23.62 13.89
N SER A 106 -9.02 -23.08 13.26
CA SER A 106 -7.71 -23.71 13.13
C SER A 106 -6.62 -22.65 13.09
N GLN A 107 -5.91 -22.51 14.21
CA GLN A 107 -4.86 -21.50 14.36
C GLN A 107 -3.76 -21.62 13.29
N ALA A 108 -3.33 -22.86 12.96
CA ALA A 108 -2.27 -23.10 11.99
C ALA A 108 -2.70 -22.68 10.56
N GLN A 109 -3.92 -23.04 10.16
CA GLN A 109 -4.44 -22.67 8.82
C GLN A 109 -4.67 -21.15 8.71
N GLY A 110 -5.27 -20.55 9.73
CA GLY A 110 -5.49 -19.11 9.77
C GLY A 110 -4.18 -18.34 9.74
N LEU A 111 -3.16 -18.78 10.48
CA LEU A 111 -1.84 -18.14 10.48
C LEU A 111 -1.14 -18.26 9.11
N ALA A 112 -1.20 -19.43 8.47
CA ALA A 112 -0.64 -19.63 7.13
C ALA A 112 -1.32 -18.69 6.10
N LEU A 113 -2.66 -18.55 6.17
CA LEU A 113 -3.41 -17.66 5.31
C LEU A 113 -3.06 -16.19 5.58
N CYS A 114 -2.92 -15.79 6.85
CA CYS A 114 -2.49 -14.44 7.21
C CYS A 114 -1.06 -14.14 6.74
N LEU A 115 -0.15 -15.10 6.81
CA LEU A 115 1.22 -14.92 6.31
C LEU A 115 1.22 -14.62 4.80
N LEU A 116 0.48 -15.39 4.01
CA LEU A 116 0.30 -15.13 2.58
C LEU A 116 -0.35 -13.76 2.32
N ALA A 117 -1.39 -13.44 3.09
CA ALA A 117 -2.12 -12.19 2.99
C ALA A 117 -1.24 -10.97 3.27
N PHE A 118 -0.47 -10.97 4.35
CA PHE A 118 0.46 -9.88 4.70
C PHE A 118 1.60 -9.76 3.68
N GLY A 119 2.02 -10.87 3.07
CA GLY A 119 2.93 -10.87 1.92
C GLY A 119 2.34 -10.14 0.72
N LEU A 120 1.08 -10.46 0.35
CA LEU A 120 0.36 -9.78 -0.74
C LEU A 120 0.14 -8.29 -0.44
N ILE A 121 -0.22 -7.93 0.80
CA ILE A 121 -0.35 -6.54 1.22
C ILE A 121 0.99 -5.81 1.03
N GLY A 122 2.11 -6.40 1.45
CA GLY A 122 3.45 -5.82 1.28
C GLY A 122 3.84 -5.62 -0.19
N LEU A 123 3.56 -6.61 -1.04
CA LEU A 123 3.78 -6.52 -2.49
C LEU A 123 2.88 -5.46 -3.13
N GLY A 124 1.60 -5.44 -2.79
CA GLY A 124 0.62 -4.48 -3.30
C GLY A 124 0.99 -3.03 -2.99
N VAL A 125 1.34 -2.75 -1.73
CA VAL A 125 1.82 -1.42 -1.29
C VAL A 125 3.12 -1.05 -2.00
N SER A 126 4.04 -2.00 -2.18
CA SER A 126 5.30 -1.77 -2.87
C SER A 126 5.09 -1.41 -4.34
N ALA A 127 4.25 -2.16 -5.05
CA ALA A 127 3.97 -1.93 -6.46
C ALA A 127 3.20 -0.62 -6.67
N ALA A 128 2.10 -0.41 -5.95
CA ALA A 128 1.25 0.77 -6.11
C ALA A 128 1.96 2.06 -5.67
N GLY A 129 2.52 2.08 -4.46
CA GLY A 129 3.15 3.27 -3.90
C GLY A 129 4.38 3.70 -4.68
N THR A 130 5.26 2.76 -5.06
CA THR A 130 6.46 3.09 -5.82
C THR A 130 6.11 3.56 -7.23
N SER A 131 5.15 2.92 -7.90
CA SER A 131 4.72 3.33 -9.24
C SER A 131 4.04 4.69 -9.25
N LEU A 132 3.32 5.05 -8.18
CA LEU A 132 2.72 6.37 -7.99
C LEU A 132 3.82 7.45 -7.89
N LEU A 133 4.83 7.23 -7.06
CA LEU A 133 5.97 8.15 -6.92
C LEU A 133 6.76 8.29 -8.22
N THR A 134 6.99 7.19 -8.93
CA THR A 134 7.62 7.18 -10.25
C THR A 134 6.80 7.98 -11.28
N LEU A 135 5.48 7.84 -11.27
CA LEU A 135 4.60 8.61 -12.15
C LEU A 135 4.68 10.12 -11.83
N MET A 136 4.69 10.48 -10.55
CA MET A 136 4.85 11.87 -10.12
C MET A 136 6.18 12.46 -10.59
N SER A 137 7.29 11.75 -10.40
CA SER A 137 8.63 12.21 -10.81
C SER A 137 8.73 12.45 -12.32
N LYS A 138 8.01 11.67 -13.12
CA LYS A 138 8.01 11.78 -14.60
C LYS A 138 7.08 12.86 -15.15
N ARG A 139 5.95 13.13 -14.47
CA ARG A 139 4.86 13.94 -15.01
C ARG A 139 4.66 15.30 -14.33
N VAL A 140 5.15 15.45 -13.10
CA VAL A 140 5.04 16.71 -12.37
C VAL A 140 6.24 17.61 -12.72
N PRO A 141 6.01 18.87 -13.12
CA PRO A 141 7.08 19.85 -13.36
C PRO A 141 7.99 19.99 -12.13
N GLU A 142 9.26 20.26 -12.33
CA GLU A 142 10.25 20.37 -11.25
C GLU A 142 9.83 21.38 -10.18
N THR A 143 9.31 22.52 -10.60
CA THR A 143 8.84 23.59 -9.72
C THR A 143 7.68 23.18 -8.82
N MET A 144 6.92 22.15 -9.20
CA MET A 144 5.76 21.64 -8.47
C MET A 144 6.01 20.31 -7.76
N ARG A 145 7.19 19.70 -7.91
CA ARG A 145 7.46 18.36 -7.32
C ARG A 145 7.38 18.37 -5.80
N ALA A 146 7.98 19.35 -5.14
CA ALA A 146 7.96 19.45 -3.69
C ALA A 146 6.52 19.64 -3.15
N PRO A 147 5.72 20.65 -3.59
CA PRO A 147 4.35 20.80 -3.11
C PRO A 147 3.45 19.61 -3.50
N ALA A 148 3.64 18.98 -4.66
CA ALA A 148 2.89 17.81 -5.06
C ALA A 148 3.18 16.61 -4.14
N ALA A 149 4.46 16.35 -3.83
CA ALA A 149 4.86 15.30 -2.89
C ALA A 149 4.26 15.54 -1.50
N THR A 150 4.38 16.77 -0.98
CA THR A 150 3.78 17.15 0.31
C THR A 150 2.28 16.88 0.33
N THR A 151 1.55 17.30 -0.71
CA THR A 151 0.10 17.09 -0.79
C THR A 151 -0.25 15.60 -0.75
N VAL A 152 0.44 14.77 -1.54
CA VAL A 152 0.19 13.32 -1.59
C VAL A 152 0.49 12.66 -0.24
N TRP A 153 1.58 13.06 0.44
CA TRP A 153 1.93 12.55 1.76
C TRP A 153 0.94 12.99 2.85
N VAL A 154 0.53 14.26 2.84
CA VAL A 154 -0.49 14.76 3.77
C VAL A 154 -1.81 14.01 3.59
N MET A 155 -2.25 13.78 2.37
CA MET A 155 -3.46 13.01 2.09
C MET A 155 -3.33 11.56 2.56
N MET A 156 -2.17 10.94 2.46
CA MET A 156 -1.92 9.61 3.01
C MET A 156 -2.05 9.59 4.54
N ILE A 157 -1.44 10.56 5.22
CA ILE A 157 -1.52 10.69 6.68
C ILE A 157 -2.96 10.95 7.11
N MET A 158 -3.72 11.76 6.37
CA MET A 158 -5.15 11.94 6.62
C MET A 158 -5.93 10.63 6.46
N GLY A 159 -5.61 9.82 5.46
CA GLY A 159 -6.17 8.48 5.29
C GLY A 159 -5.89 7.59 6.50
N PHE A 160 -4.67 7.61 7.05
CA PHE A 160 -4.33 6.92 8.29
C PHE A 160 -5.18 7.41 9.46
N ALA A 161 -5.24 8.75 9.66
CA ALA A 161 -5.95 9.34 10.80
C ALA A 161 -7.45 9.05 10.76
N ILE A 162 -8.10 9.22 9.60
CA ILE A 162 -9.53 8.93 9.42
C ILE A 162 -9.79 7.46 9.72
N THR A 163 -8.99 6.55 9.18
CA THR A 163 -9.16 5.12 9.42
C THR A 163 -8.95 4.77 10.89
N ALA A 164 -7.93 5.32 11.54
CA ALA A 164 -7.65 5.05 12.95
C ALA A 164 -8.74 5.55 13.90
N VAL A 165 -9.47 6.62 13.55
CA VAL A 165 -10.59 7.16 14.36
C VAL A 165 -11.88 6.37 14.13
N THR A 166 -12.05 5.73 12.96
CA THR A 166 -13.27 4.99 12.61
C THR A 166 -13.25 3.51 13.02
N ILE A 167 -12.11 3.00 13.50
CA ILE A 167 -11.91 1.62 14.00
C ILE A 167 -12.02 1.59 15.53
#